data_eb76a4da79e56065edb92538414631f3
#
_entry.id   eb76a4da79e56065edb92538414631f3
#
_cell.length_a   1.000
_cell.length_b   1.000
_cell.length_c   1.000
_cell.angle_alpha   90.00
_cell.angle_beta   90.00
_cell.angle_gamma   90.00
#
_symmetry.space_group_name_H-M   'P 1'
#
loop_
_entity.id
_entity.type
_entity.pdbx_description
1 polymer ?
#
loop_
_entity_poly.entity_id
_entity_poly.type
_entity_poly.pdbx_seq_one_letter_code
_entity_poly.pdbx_strand_id
1 'polypeptide(L)'
;SDRPVSVIVAGARTPMGRMSGSLKGFSGSDLGGFAIKGALEKAGVKGEDVDYVIMGQVLTAGEGQIPARQAAVKAGIPMSVPALTVNKVCLSGIDAIALADQLIRAGEFDIVVAGGQESMTNAPHLLPKSRDGIKYGDATLKDSMAYDGLHDTITDQAMGALTEAKNADDSAFSREEQDEFAAQSHQKAAAAWEKGEPMPTQVDPEAGY
;
A
#
# COMPACT_ATOMS: atom_id res chain seq x y z
N SER A 1 22.22 -15.93 -22.05
CA SER A 1 20.78 -16.06 -22.31
C SER A 1 20.13 -14.72 -21.97
N ASP A 2 19.61 -14.07 -22.99
CA ASP A 2 18.89 -12.81 -22.84
C ASP A 2 17.56 -13.10 -22.09
N ARG A 3 17.60 -12.97 -20.78
CA ARG A 3 16.35 -12.97 -20.00
C ARG A 3 15.66 -11.64 -20.25
N PRO A 4 14.34 -11.63 -20.43
CA PRO A 4 13.59 -10.38 -20.52
C PRO A 4 13.92 -9.51 -19.31
N VAL A 5 14.07 -8.21 -19.54
CA VAL A 5 14.31 -7.23 -18.47
C VAL A 5 13.02 -6.43 -18.32
N SER A 6 12.45 -6.42 -17.12
CA SER A 6 11.32 -5.54 -16.83
C SER A 6 11.81 -4.09 -16.69
N VAL A 7 10.96 -3.14 -17.07
CA VAL A 7 11.22 -1.71 -16.94
C VAL A 7 10.02 -1.03 -16.28
N ILE A 8 10.28 -0.02 -15.47
CA ILE A 8 9.23 0.81 -14.91
C ILE A 8 8.95 1.95 -15.90
N VAL A 9 7.77 1.96 -16.48
CA VAL A 9 7.38 2.93 -17.52
C VAL A 9 6.87 4.23 -16.93
N ALA A 10 6.08 4.16 -15.86
CA ALA A 10 5.57 5.30 -15.13
C ALA A 10 5.16 4.92 -13.71
N GLY A 11 4.93 5.94 -12.89
CA GLY A 11 4.36 5.78 -11.56
C GLY A 11 3.57 7.01 -11.15
N ALA A 12 2.54 6.78 -10.34
CA ALA A 12 1.72 7.83 -9.74
C ALA A 12 1.34 7.43 -8.31
N ARG A 13 0.98 8.40 -7.50
CA ARG A 13 0.46 8.20 -6.15
C ARG A 13 -0.58 9.26 -5.80
N THR A 14 -1.45 8.94 -4.88
CA THR A 14 -2.27 9.94 -4.19
C THR A 14 -1.42 10.73 -3.18
N PRO A 15 -1.88 11.89 -2.71
CA PRO A 15 -1.35 12.48 -1.48
C PRO A 15 -1.43 11.47 -0.32
N MET A 16 -0.53 11.57 0.64
CA MET A 16 -0.63 10.84 1.89
C MET A 16 -1.55 11.59 2.85
N GLY A 17 -2.74 11.04 3.08
CA GLY A 17 -3.73 11.62 3.98
C GLY A 17 -3.39 11.39 5.45
N ARG A 18 -3.86 12.30 6.31
CA ARG A 18 -3.88 12.09 7.75
C ARG A 18 -5.03 11.16 8.11
N MET A 19 -4.88 10.40 9.19
CA MET A 19 -5.97 9.61 9.75
C MET A 19 -7.18 10.52 10.05
N SER A 20 -8.35 10.10 9.60
CA SER A 20 -9.60 10.87 9.67
C SER A 20 -9.54 12.26 9.00
N GLY A 21 -8.56 12.47 8.11
CA GLY A 21 -8.36 13.72 7.37
C GLY A 21 -9.19 13.82 6.08
N SER A 22 -8.71 14.63 5.13
CA SER A 22 -9.43 14.94 3.88
C SER A 22 -9.75 13.70 3.04
N LEU A 23 -8.90 12.68 3.07
CA LEU A 23 -9.10 11.44 2.30
C LEU A 23 -9.94 10.37 3.02
N LYS A 24 -10.54 10.68 4.17
CA LYS A 24 -11.33 9.72 4.98
C LYS A 24 -12.53 9.11 4.25
N GLY A 25 -13.06 9.79 3.23
CA GLY A 25 -14.21 9.33 2.45
C GLY A 25 -13.88 8.27 1.39
N PHE A 26 -12.58 8.00 1.16
CA PHE A 26 -12.14 7.06 0.14
C PHE A 26 -11.69 5.74 0.78
N SER A 27 -12.12 4.63 0.18
CA SER A 27 -11.61 3.28 0.52
C SER A 27 -10.18 3.10 0.00
N GLY A 28 -9.50 2.05 0.46
CA GLY A 28 -8.20 1.67 -0.10
C GLY A 28 -8.26 1.46 -1.61
N SER A 29 -9.33 0.82 -2.10
CA SER A 29 -9.52 0.59 -3.54
C SER A 29 -9.89 1.85 -4.35
N ASP A 30 -10.49 2.87 -3.74
CA ASP A 30 -10.65 4.18 -4.41
C ASP A 30 -9.30 4.84 -4.62
N LEU A 31 -8.50 4.94 -3.56
CA LEU A 31 -7.16 5.53 -3.62
C LEU A 31 -6.24 4.77 -4.59
N GLY A 32 -6.29 3.43 -4.56
CA GLY A 32 -5.59 2.59 -5.51
C GLY A 32 -6.03 2.83 -6.96
N GLY A 33 -7.33 2.98 -7.18
CA GLY A 33 -7.90 3.28 -8.49
C GLY A 33 -7.40 4.61 -9.06
N PHE A 34 -7.36 5.67 -8.25
CA PHE A 34 -6.80 6.97 -8.65
C PHE A 34 -5.33 6.85 -9.03
N ALA A 35 -4.52 6.18 -8.22
CA ALA A 35 -3.09 6.00 -8.49
C ALA A 35 -2.85 5.18 -9.76
N ILE A 36 -3.58 4.09 -9.96
CA ILE A 36 -3.48 3.25 -11.17
C ILE A 36 -3.86 4.07 -12.40
N LYS A 37 -4.98 4.78 -12.37
CA LYS A 37 -5.41 5.62 -13.48
C LYS A 37 -4.37 6.66 -13.85
N GLY A 38 -3.84 7.40 -12.88
CA GLY A 38 -2.78 8.38 -13.11
C GLY A 38 -1.49 7.77 -13.66
N ALA A 39 -1.12 6.55 -13.24
CA ALA A 39 0.04 5.85 -13.76
C ALA A 39 -0.16 5.43 -15.23
N LEU A 40 -1.34 4.90 -15.58
CA LEU A 40 -1.67 4.51 -16.95
C LEU A 40 -1.69 5.72 -17.88
N GLU A 41 -2.31 6.82 -17.47
CA GLU A 41 -2.33 8.08 -18.24
C GLU A 41 -0.92 8.61 -18.51
N LYS A 42 -0.07 8.62 -17.49
CA LYS A 42 1.32 9.06 -17.61
C LYS A 42 2.16 8.13 -18.48
N ALA A 43 1.88 6.83 -18.46
CA ALA A 43 2.55 5.85 -19.31
C ALA A 43 2.06 5.87 -20.75
N GLY A 44 0.90 6.45 -21.03
CA GLY A 44 0.21 6.32 -22.32
C GLY A 44 -0.28 4.90 -22.60
N VAL A 45 -0.51 4.10 -21.54
CA VAL A 45 -0.98 2.73 -21.62
C VAL A 45 -2.49 2.71 -21.37
N LYS A 46 -3.22 1.99 -22.22
CA LYS A 46 -4.66 1.81 -22.04
C LYS A 46 -4.95 0.69 -21.05
N GLY A 47 -6.07 0.77 -20.34
CA GLY A 47 -6.49 -0.28 -19.42
C GLY A 47 -6.64 -1.66 -20.07
N GLU A 48 -7.04 -1.70 -21.35
CA GLU A 48 -7.19 -2.93 -22.13
C GLU A 48 -5.86 -3.62 -22.50
N ASP A 49 -4.74 -2.88 -22.43
CA ASP A 49 -3.40 -3.41 -22.73
C ASP A 49 -2.73 -4.00 -21.47
N VAL A 50 -3.36 -3.87 -20.30
CA VAL A 50 -2.84 -4.42 -19.04
C VAL A 50 -3.16 -5.91 -18.94
N ASP A 51 -2.15 -6.72 -18.66
CA ASP A 51 -2.32 -8.17 -18.51
C ASP A 51 -2.66 -8.59 -17.09
N TYR A 52 -2.13 -7.88 -16.10
CA TYR A 52 -2.29 -8.25 -14.69
C TYR A 52 -2.16 -7.05 -13.75
N VAL A 53 -2.87 -7.11 -12.62
CA VAL A 53 -2.81 -6.09 -11.57
C VAL A 53 -2.45 -6.72 -10.24
N ILE A 54 -1.42 -6.20 -9.57
CA ILE A 54 -0.99 -6.66 -8.24
C ILE A 54 -0.93 -5.46 -7.31
N MET A 55 -1.78 -5.46 -6.28
CA MET A 55 -1.81 -4.38 -5.29
C MET A 55 -1.59 -4.93 -3.89
N GLY A 56 -0.64 -4.33 -3.18
CA GLY A 56 -0.44 -4.56 -1.76
C GLY A 56 -1.53 -3.89 -0.92
N GLN A 57 -2.11 -4.63 0.02
CA GLN A 57 -3.01 -4.07 1.02
C GLN A 57 -2.99 -4.93 2.28
N VAL A 58 -2.86 -4.32 3.44
CA VAL A 58 -2.79 -5.01 4.73
C VAL A 58 -4.17 -5.14 5.37
N LEU A 59 -4.92 -4.04 5.41
CA LEU A 59 -6.19 -3.94 6.13
C LEU A 59 -7.35 -4.20 5.16
N THR A 60 -7.72 -5.47 5.04
CA THR A 60 -8.73 -5.92 4.07
C THR A 60 -10.09 -6.25 4.70
N ALA A 61 -10.20 -6.18 6.02
CA ALA A 61 -11.46 -6.46 6.71
C ALA A 61 -12.56 -5.46 6.29
N GLY A 62 -13.67 -5.97 5.78
CA GLY A 62 -14.79 -5.14 5.32
C GLY A 62 -14.62 -4.47 3.96
N GLU A 63 -13.48 -4.61 3.30
CA GLU A 63 -13.17 -4.01 1.98
C GLU A 63 -13.82 -4.76 0.79
N GLY A 64 -14.43 -5.90 1.03
CA GLY A 64 -15.01 -6.75 0.00
C GLY A 64 -13.99 -7.69 -0.65
N GLN A 65 -14.40 -8.29 -1.77
CA GLN A 65 -13.56 -9.26 -2.47
C GLN A 65 -12.47 -8.58 -3.28
N ILE A 66 -11.24 -9.07 -3.15
CA ILE A 66 -10.06 -8.70 -3.96
C ILE A 66 -9.97 -7.18 -4.17
N PRO A 67 -9.54 -6.40 -3.17
CA PRO A 67 -9.44 -4.94 -3.29
C PRO A 67 -8.59 -4.47 -4.48
N ALA A 68 -7.57 -5.23 -4.90
CA ALA A 68 -6.80 -4.95 -6.10
C ALA A 68 -7.67 -4.92 -7.37
N ARG A 69 -8.62 -5.87 -7.48
CA ARG A 69 -9.55 -5.89 -8.61
C ARG A 69 -10.50 -4.71 -8.59
N GLN A 70 -10.99 -4.34 -7.42
CA GLN A 70 -11.83 -3.16 -7.27
C GLN A 70 -11.11 -1.90 -7.73
N ALA A 71 -9.85 -1.73 -7.33
CA ALA A 71 -9.01 -0.62 -7.76
C ALA A 71 -8.78 -0.63 -9.28
N ALA A 72 -8.48 -1.79 -9.87
CA ALA A 72 -8.28 -1.95 -11.30
C ALA A 72 -9.52 -1.49 -12.11
N VAL A 73 -10.70 -1.95 -11.71
CA VAL A 73 -11.96 -1.58 -12.38
C VAL A 73 -12.25 -0.09 -12.23
N LYS A 74 -12.04 0.48 -11.04
CA LYS A 74 -12.19 1.92 -10.80
C LYS A 74 -11.23 2.76 -11.65
N ALA A 75 -10.06 2.22 -11.99
CA ALA A 75 -9.09 2.85 -12.88
C ALA A 75 -9.43 2.70 -14.38
N GLY A 76 -10.48 1.97 -14.73
CA GLY A 76 -10.88 1.73 -16.10
C GLY A 76 -10.22 0.50 -16.76
N ILE A 77 -9.55 -0.35 -15.98
CA ILE A 77 -9.05 -1.65 -16.48
C ILE A 77 -10.22 -2.62 -16.62
N PRO A 78 -10.32 -3.36 -17.75
CA PRO A 78 -11.42 -4.27 -17.99
C PRO A 78 -11.56 -5.38 -16.94
N MET A 79 -12.77 -5.84 -16.71
CA MET A 79 -13.07 -6.95 -15.79
C MET A 79 -12.40 -8.28 -16.18
N SER A 80 -11.99 -8.44 -17.42
CA SER A 80 -11.27 -9.62 -17.92
C SER A 80 -9.83 -9.69 -17.43
N VAL A 81 -9.24 -8.56 -17.03
CA VAL A 81 -7.86 -8.51 -16.51
C VAL A 81 -7.83 -9.07 -15.09
N PRO A 82 -7.04 -10.11 -14.83
CA PRO A 82 -6.93 -10.67 -13.48
C PRO A 82 -6.21 -9.73 -12.53
N ALA A 83 -6.54 -9.85 -11.23
CA ALA A 83 -5.92 -9.04 -10.20
C ALA A 83 -5.64 -9.86 -8.94
N LEU A 84 -4.58 -9.49 -8.24
CA LEU A 84 -4.14 -10.11 -6.99
C LEU A 84 -3.92 -9.05 -5.92
N THR A 85 -4.48 -9.27 -4.74
CA THR A 85 -4.12 -8.50 -3.53
C THR A 85 -3.09 -9.30 -2.74
N VAL A 86 -1.95 -8.68 -2.42
CA VAL A 86 -0.88 -9.29 -1.62
C VAL A 86 -0.76 -8.60 -0.28
N ASN A 87 -0.45 -9.37 0.74
CA ASN A 87 -0.18 -8.85 2.08
C ASN A 87 1.15 -9.42 2.61
N LYS A 88 2.11 -8.53 2.78
CA LYS A 88 3.39 -8.76 3.44
C LYS A 88 3.68 -7.58 4.38
N VAL A 89 2.64 -7.17 5.09
CA VAL A 89 2.60 -6.00 5.96
C VAL A 89 3.19 -4.76 5.24
N CYS A 90 4.09 -4.00 5.85
CA CYS A 90 4.65 -2.77 5.26
C CYS A 90 5.44 -2.98 3.96
N LEU A 91 5.80 -4.22 3.62
CA LEU A 91 6.53 -4.56 2.40
C LEU A 91 5.61 -4.89 1.21
N SER A 92 4.31 -4.91 1.39
CA SER A 92 3.35 -5.41 0.40
C SER A 92 3.46 -4.74 -0.97
N GLY A 93 3.63 -3.42 -1.00
CA GLY A 93 3.76 -2.67 -2.25
C GLY A 93 5.05 -2.99 -3.00
N ILE A 94 6.18 -3.12 -2.29
CA ILE A 94 7.47 -3.51 -2.88
C ILE A 94 7.41 -4.97 -3.35
N ASP A 95 6.77 -5.85 -2.58
CA ASP A 95 6.60 -7.25 -2.94
C ASP A 95 5.74 -7.42 -4.19
N ALA A 96 4.71 -6.59 -4.36
CA ALA A 96 3.91 -6.53 -5.58
C ALA A 96 4.75 -6.19 -6.81
N ILE A 97 5.66 -5.21 -6.69
CA ILE A 97 6.58 -4.82 -7.78
C ILE A 97 7.57 -5.95 -8.07
N ALA A 98 8.13 -6.57 -7.05
CA ALA A 98 9.05 -7.71 -7.22
C ALA A 98 8.37 -8.90 -7.90
N LEU A 99 7.12 -9.18 -7.54
CA LEU A 99 6.32 -10.24 -8.18
C LEU A 99 6.02 -9.91 -9.65
N ALA A 100 5.70 -8.65 -9.96
CA ALA A 100 5.52 -8.20 -11.35
C ALA A 100 6.79 -8.40 -12.19
N ASP A 101 7.98 -8.03 -11.67
CA ASP A 101 9.27 -8.30 -12.31
C ASP A 101 9.44 -9.80 -12.61
N GLN A 102 9.14 -10.65 -11.63
CA GLN A 102 9.26 -12.10 -11.80
C GLN A 102 8.34 -12.64 -12.89
N LEU A 103 7.09 -12.21 -12.94
CA LEU A 103 6.11 -12.66 -13.93
C LEU A 103 6.46 -12.20 -15.34
N ILE A 104 6.92 -10.95 -15.51
CA ILE A 104 7.39 -10.44 -16.79
C ILE A 104 8.64 -11.21 -17.26
N ARG A 105 9.60 -11.43 -16.37
CA ARG A 105 10.82 -12.19 -16.69
C ARG A 105 10.58 -13.68 -16.94
N ALA A 106 9.50 -14.22 -16.42
CA ALA A 106 9.06 -15.57 -16.73
C ALA A 106 8.35 -15.67 -18.09
N GLY A 107 7.98 -14.54 -18.69
CA GLY A 107 7.23 -14.50 -19.94
C GLY A 107 5.74 -14.79 -19.80
N GLU A 108 5.21 -14.66 -18.57
CA GLU A 108 3.78 -14.88 -18.30
C GLU A 108 2.94 -13.67 -18.73
N PHE A 109 3.49 -12.45 -18.56
CA PHE A 109 2.82 -11.19 -18.85
C PHE A 109 3.81 -10.18 -19.42
N ASP A 110 3.31 -9.24 -20.21
CA ASP A 110 4.09 -8.15 -20.80
C ASP A 110 3.89 -6.82 -20.03
N ILE A 111 2.66 -6.49 -19.65
CA ILE A 111 2.31 -5.24 -18.96
C ILE A 111 1.59 -5.54 -17.64
N VAL A 112 2.25 -5.22 -16.54
CA VAL A 112 1.74 -5.44 -15.19
C VAL A 112 1.64 -4.11 -14.44
N VAL A 113 0.49 -3.86 -13.84
CA VAL A 113 0.32 -2.78 -12.87
C VAL A 113 0.63 -3.32 -11.48
N ALA A 114 1.60 -2.72 -10.79
CA ALA A 114 1.99 -3.14 -9.46
C ALA A 114 2.12 -1.95 -8.51
N GLY A 115 1.63 -2.08 -7.30
CA GLY A 115 1.68 -1.01 -6.31
C GLY A 115 1.08 -1.39 -4.97
N GLY A 116 0.54 -0.41 -4.28
CA GLY A 116 -0.13 -0.62 -3.00
C GLY A 116 -1.22 0.43 -2.76
N GLN A 117 -2.10 0.10 -1.87
CA GLN A 117 -3.22 0.94 -1.46
C GLN A 117 -3.57 0.65 -0.01
N GLU A 118 -4.04 1.64 0.72
CA GLU A 118 -4.46 1.47 2.11
C GLU A 118 -5.36 2.61 2.56
N SER A 119 -6.36 2.32 3.36
CA SER A 119 -7.12 3.31 4.10
C SER A 119 -7.21 2.91 5.57
N MET A 120 -6.29 3.39 6.40
CA MET A 120 -6.28 3.08 7.83
C MET A 120 -7.51 3.67 8.53
N THR A 121 -8.01 4.80 8.06
CA THR A 121 -9.22 5.45 8.60
C THR A 121 -10.46 4.55 8.50
N ASN A 122 -10.55 3.77 7.42
CA ASN A 122 -11.70 2.90 7.16
C ASN A 122 -11.52 1.47 7.71
N ALA A 123 -10.42 1.17 8.38
CA ALA A 123 -10.22 -0.12 9.03
C ALA A 123 -11.23 -0.30 10.18
N PRO A 124 -12.02 -1.38 10.18
CA PRO A 124 -13.08 -1.58 11.16
C PRO A 124 -12.56 -2.11 12.49
N HIS A 125 -13.37 -1.94 13.53
CA HIS A 125 -13.24 -2.72 14.74
C HIS A 125 -13.94 -4.07 14.56
N LEU A 126 -13.28 -5.14 14.96
CA LEU A 126 -13.73 -6.51 14.81
C LEU A 126 -14.32 -7.04 16.12
N LEU A 127 -15.41 -7.77 16.02
CA LEU A 127 -15.98 -8.54 17.12
C LEU A 127 -15.65 -10.03 16.93
N PRO A 128 -14.52 -10.54 17.47
CA PRO A 128 -14.16 -11.94 17.35
C PRO A 128 -15.19 -12.85 18.02
N LYS A 129 -15.36 -14.06 17.46
CA LYS A 129 -16.31 -15.07 17.98
C LYS A 129 -17.78 -14.64 17.98
N SER A 130 -18.14 -13.58 17.26
CA SER A 130 -19.52 -13.08 17.23
C SER A 130 -20.53 -14.08 16.65
N ARG A 131 -20.08 -15.04 15.82
CA ARG A 131 -20.96 -16.07 15.23
C ARG A 131 -21.53 -17.04 16.27
N ASP A 132 -20.82 -17.26 17.38
CA ASP A 132 -21.30 -18.09 18.50
C ASP A 132 -22.27 -17.35 19.41
N GLY A 133 -22.44 -16.04 19.20
CA GLY A 133 -23.24 -15.14 20.02
C GLY A 133 -22.56 -14.77 21.35
N ILE A 134 -23.04 -13.67 21.94
CA ILE A 134 -22.61 -13.19 23.26
C ILE A 134 -23.71 -13.58 24.25
N LYS A 135 -23.45 -14.61 25.05
CA LYS A 135 -24.47 -15.17 25.94
C LYS A 135 -24.59 -14.45 27.27
N TYR A 136 -23.48 -13.94 27.79
CA TYR A 136 -23.43 -13.24 29.08
C TYR A 136 -22.10 -12.49 29.23
N GLY A 137 -22.15 -11.29 29.83
CA GLY A 137 -20.96 -10.45 30.07
C GLY A 137 -20.55 -9.60 28.86
N ASP A 138 -19.42 -8.92 29.00
CA ASP A 138 -18.90 -7.97 28.02
C ASP A 138 -18.26 -8.66 26.81
N ALA A 139 -18.17 -7.91 25.70
CA ALA A 139 -17.41 -8.30 24.53
C ALA A 139 -16.38 -7.24 24.17
N THR A 140 -15.18 -7.67 23.83
CA THR A 140 -14.10 -6.77 23.41
C THR A 140 -14.07 -6.64 21.91
N LEU A 141 -14.07 -5.41 21.41
CA LEU A 141 -13.77 -5.09 20.01
C LEU A 141 -12.27 -4.99 19.81
N LYS A 142 -11.76 -5.60 18.74
CA LYS A 142 -10.38 -5.45 18.31
C LYS A 142 -10.28 -4.43 17.19
N ASP A 143 -9.40 -3.46 17.33
CA ASP A 143 -9.03 -2.55 16.26
C ASP A 143 -8.19 -3.32 15.22
N SER A 144 -8.74 -3.52 14.02
CA SER A 144 -8.03 -4.26 12.97
C SER A 144 -6.79 -3.52 12.48
N MET A 145 -6.80 -2.19 12.48
CA MET A 145 -5.63 -1.40 12.12
C MET A 145 -4.44 -1.69 13.03
N ALA A 146 -4.67 -1.68 14.33
CA ALA A 146 -3.64 -1.98 15.32
C ALA A 146 -3.23 -3.45 15.26
N TYR A 147 -4.20 -4.36 15.33
CA TYR A 147 -3.94 -5.79 15.48
C TYR A 147 -3.35 -6.46 14.24
N ASP A 148 -3.89 -6.14 13.05
CA ASP A 148 -3.45 -6.77 11.81
C ASP A 148 -2.26 -6.04 11.15
N GLY A 149 -2.04 -4.76 11.46
CA GLY A 149 -1.05 -3.93 10.79
C GLY A 149 0.12 -3.42 11.64
N LEU A 150 -0.07 -3.22 12.95
CA LEU A 150 0.89 -2.49 13.78
C LEU A 150 1.36 -3.24 15.03
N HIS A 151 0.84 -4.42 15.27
CA HIS A 151 1.15 -5.24 16.43
C HIS A 151 1.75 -6.58 16.02
N ASP A 152 2.91 -6.92 16.57
CA ASP A 152 3.51 -8.23 16.37
C ASP A 152 2.85 -9.26 17.28
N THR A 153 2.15 -10.21 16.69
CA THR A 153 1.43 -11.27 17.41
C THR A 153 2.33 -12.38 17.96
N ILE A 154 3.59 -12.42 17.55
CA ILE A 154 4.58 -13.41 18.00
C ILE A 154 5.18 -12.98 19.33
N THR A 155 5.60 -11.73 19.42
CA THR A 155 6.19 -11.16 20.62
C THR A 155 5.19 -10.39 21.50
N ASP A 156 3.96 -10.22 21.02
CA ASP A 156 2.89 -9.44 21.67
C ASP A 156 3.28 -7.98 21.94
N GLN A 157 3.92 -7.33 20.94
CA GLN A 157 4.44 -5.97 21.05
C GLN A 157 4.02 -5.09 19.89
N ALA A 158 3.86 -3.80 20.14
CA ALA A 158 3.74 -2.80 19.08
C ALA A 158 5.06 -2.66 18.32
N MET A 159 5.00 -2.33 17.03
CA MET A 159 6.19 -2.19 16.16
C MET A 159 7.23 -1.21 16.72
N GLY A 160 6.81 -0.10 17.33
CA GLY A 160 7.72 0.85 17.97
C GLY A 160 8.51 0.23 19.12
N ALA A 161 7.83 -0.47 20.03
CA ALA A 161 8.47 -1.14 21.16
C ALA A 161 9.45 -2.23 20.70
N LEU A 162 9.08 -2.99 19.66
CA LEU A 162 9.94 -4.02 19.07
C LEU A 162 11.20 -3.40 18.46
N THR A 163 11.06 -2.27 17.74
CA THR A 163 12.19 -1.55 17.15
C THR A 163 13.13 -1.00 18.24
N GLU A 164 12.58 -0.44 19.33
CA GLU A 164 13.38 0.05 20.45
C GLU A 164 14.16 -1.06 21.14
N ALA A 165 13.49 -2.19 21.40
CA ALA A 165 14.15 -3.36 21.98
C ALA A 165 15.29 -3.86 21.09
N LYS A 166 15.08 -3.93 19.78
CA LYS A 166 16.09 -4.34 18.80
C LYS A 166 17.26 -3.36 18.74
N ASN A 167 17.00 -2.07 18.78
CA ASN A 167 18.05 -1.05 18.80
C ASN A 167 18.89 -1.11 20.07
N ALA A 168 18.30 -1.45 21.20
CA ALA A 168 19.02 -1.61 22.47
C ALA A 168 19.99 -2.82 22.46
N ASP A 169 19.60 -3.91 21.76
CA ASP A 169 20.36 -5.16 21.80
C ASP A 169 21.49 -5.23 20.76
N ASP A 170 21.22 -4.86 19.50
CA ASP A 170 22.11 -5.23 18.39
C ASP A 170 22.80 -4.05 17.68
N SER A 171 22.28 -2.86 17.76
CA SER A 171 22.71 -1.78 16.87
C SER A 171 22.44 -0.43 17.49
N ALA A 172 22.97 -0.22 18.65
CA ALA A 172 22.75 1.01 19.39
C ALA A 172 23.10 2.25 18.55
N PHE A 173 22.14 2.69 17.72
CA PHE A 173 22.21 4.02 17.15
C PHE A 173 21.98 5.03 18.27
N SER A 174 22.91 5.96 18.44
CA SER A 174 22.75 7.03 19.40
C SER A 174 21.55 7.91 19.04
N ARG A 175 21.05 8.66 19.98
CA ARG A 175 19.98 9.64 19.73
C ARG A 175 20.39 10.66 18.67
N GLU A 176 21.63 11.10 18.71
CA GLU A 176 22.22 12.06 17.79
C GLU A 176 22.25 11.51 16.34
N GLU A 177 22.63 10.24 16.15
CA GLU A 177 22.62 9.60 14.84
C GLU A 177 21.20 9.46 14.28
N GLN A 178 20.21 9.13 15.11
CA GLN A 178 18.81 9.06 14.73
C GLN A 178 18.27 10.43 14.32
N ASP A 179 18.55 11.47 15.09
CA ASP A 179 18.13 12.85 14.82
C ASP A 179 18.79 13.39 13.55
N GLU A 180 20.09 13.15 13.36
CA GLU A 180 20.82 13.51 12.13
C GLU A 180 20.23 12.83 10.89
N PHE A 181 19.93 11.55 10.96
CA PHE A 181 19.28 10.82 9.86
C PHE A 181 17.91 11.42 9.51
N ALA A 182 17.11 11.73 10.52
CA ALA A 182 15.80 12.35 10.33
C ALA A 182 15.93 13.75 9.71
N ALA A 183 16.85 14.59 10.20
CA ALA A 183 17.11 15.92 9.67
C ALA A 183 17.55 15.87 8.20
N GLN A 184 18.49 14.97 7.86
CA GLN A 184 18.93 14.77 6.48
C GLN A 184 17.81 14.30 5.55
N SER A 185 16.91 13.44 6.02
CA SER A 185 15.75 13.00 5.24
C SER A 185 14.84 14.18 4.87
N HIS A 186 14.53 15.05 5.81
CA HIS A 186 13.75 16.26 5.57
C HIS A 186 14.46 17.23 4.62
N GLN A 187 15.76 17.46 4.79
CA GLN A 187 16.55 18.34 3.93
C GLN A 187 16.61 17.84 2.48
N LYS A 188 16.80 16.53 2.29
CA LYS A 188 16.79 15.89 0.96
C LYS A 188 15.43 16.05 0.28
N ALA A 189 14.34 15.84 1.01
CA ALA A 189 12.99 16.01 0.47
C ALA A 189 12.73 17.47 0.07
N ALA A 190 13.10 18.44 0.90
CA ALA A 190 12.95 19.86 0.59
C ALA A 190 13.78 20.27 -0.64
N ALA A 191 15.03 19.84 -0.71
CA ALA A 191 15.90 20.15 -1.84
C ALA A 191 15.40 19.52 -3.16
N ALA A 192 14.88 18.30 -3.13
CA ALA A 192 14.28 17.65 -4.29
C ALA A 192 13.04 18.42 -4.77
N TRP A 193 12.20 18.87 -3.84
CA TRP A 193 11.03 19.68 -4.14
C TRP A 193 11.40 21.01 -4.80
N GLU A 194 12.38 21.74 -4.26
CA GLU A 194 12.87 23.01 -4.82
C GLU A 194 13.46 22.86 -6.23
N LYS A 195 14.14 21.74 -6.50
CA LYS A 195 14.70 21.45 -7.83
C LYS A 195 13.65 21.02 -8.85
N GLY A 196 12.39 20.80 -8.44
CA GLY A 196 11.37 20.26 -9.32
C GLY A 196 11.69 18.83 -9.78
N GLU A 197 12.48 18.08 -9.00
CA GLU A 197 12.74 16.67 -9.31
C GLU A 197 11.42 15.91 -9.38
N PRO A 198 11.28 14.98 -10.35
CA PRO A 198 10.02 14.32 -10.57
C PRO A 198 9.63 13.47 -9.36
N MET A 199 8.81 14.05 -8.51
CA MET A 199 8.04 13.25 -7.56
C MET A 199 7.08 12.34 -8.36
N PRO A 200 6.76 11.15 -7.89
CA PRO A 200 5.64 10.41 -8.46
C PRO A 200 4.45 11.33 -8.61
N THR A 201 3.87 11.38 -9.80
CA THR A 201 2.75 12.29 -10.08
C THR A 201 1.66 12.09 -9.04
N GLN A 202 1.35 13.15 -8.29
CA GLN A 202 0.22 13.12 -7.37
C GLN A 202 -1.06 13.28 -8.18
N VAL A 203 -1.98 12.37 -7.96
CA VAL A 203 -3.35 12.45 -8.50
C VAL A 203 -4.21 13.12 -7.45
N ASP A 204 -5.03 14.06 -7.86
CA ASP A 204 -5.99 14.70 -6.96
C ASP A 204 -7.28 13.87 -6.91
N PRO A 205 -7.59 13.21 -5.80
CA PRO A 205 -8.81 12.42 -5.68
C PRO A 205 -10.09 13.24 -5.76
N GLU A 206 -10.03 14.54 -5.47
CA GLU A 206 -11.20 15.43 -5.50
C GLU A 206 -11.47 15.98 -6.89
N ALA A 207 -10.53 15.88 -7.83
CA ALA A 207 -10.69 16.35 -9.21
C ALA A 207 -11.58 15.44 -10.08
N GLY A 208 -12.16 14.39 -9.52
CA GLY A 208 -13.16 13.56 -10.20
C GLY A 208 -12.60 12.67 -11.32
N TYR A 209 -11.43 12.11 -11.13
CA TYR A 209 -10.86 11.11 -12.04
C TYR A 209 -11.65 9.81 -12.07
#